data_98e2252d7881ac1994e19b9eb08a2372
#
_entry.id   98e2252d7881ac1994e19b9eb08a2372
#
_cell.length_a   1.000
_cell.length_b   1.000
_cell.length_c   1.000
_cell.angle_alpha   90.00
_cell.angle_beta   90.00
_cell.angle_gamma   90.00
#
_symmetry.space_group_name_H-M   'P 1'
#
loop_
_entity.id
_entity.type
_entity.pdbx_description
1 polymer ?
#
loop_
_entity_poly.entity_id
_entity_poly.type
_entity_poly.pdbx_seq_one_letter_code
_entity_poly.pdbx_strand_id
1 'polypeptide(L)'
;MTGWRKGALKDEQFCGMTWGWTGVRGTWANAEAAHSLSKLVDLNANWVGIAFCALQATAQSTEIRFGAQPTVTDDEVRWAIREAKARGLMVCLKPVVNVADGTWRAFIGFFDEEVPGEPSWADWFASYTRFLVHYARIAEEEKCEMLCVGCEMVQSDKRSVEWRALIAEVRAVYPGLVTYNCDKYQEDRVTWWDAVDIISSSGYYPMGQWDAQLDRIEAVVRRENKPFFFMESGCPSRTGSSARPNDWTLTGAPSEHEQAEWYRDMFDTCAKRPWVQGFMLWDWPARLYALDDAADNDDYCIYGKVAEAVVRQHYSDRQHYSDRQHDGARSR
;
A
#
# COMPACT_ATOMS: atom_id res chain seq x y z
N MET A 1 14.97 19.75 -8.80
CA MET A 1 13.56 20.14 -8.60
C MET A 1 12.72 19.40 -9.62
N THR A 2 12.33 18.17 -9.32
CA THR A 2 11.37 17.41 -10.14
C THR A 2 10.05 17.38 -9.36
N GLY A 3 9.33 18.52 -9.39
CA GLY A 3 7.97 18.54 -8.91
C GLY A 3 7.11 17.69 -9.83
N TRP A 4 6.57 16.59 -9.33
CA TRP A 4 5.55 15.82 -10.02
C TRP A 4 4.41 16.75 -10.41
N ARG A 5 4.24 16.95 -11.71
CA ARG A 5 3.09 17.73 -12.19
C ARG A 5 1.86 16.83 -12.13
N LYS A 6 0.78 17.30 -11.53
CA LYS A 6 -0.52 16.60 -11.47
C LYS A 6 -1.01 16.06 -12.82
N GLY A 7 -0.48 16.57 -13.96
CA GLY A 7 -0.77 16.07 -15.30
C GLY A 7 -0.03 14.78 -15.69
N ALA A 8 1.08 14.44 -15.04
CA ALA A 8 1.85 13.22 -15.34
C ALA A 8 1.21 11.95 -14.77
N LEU A 9 0.31 12.08 -13.78
CA LEU A 9 -0.36 10.96 -13.14
C LEU A 9 -1.30 10.16 -14.06
N LYS A 10 -1.81 10.76 -15.13
CA LYS A 10 -2.76 10.05 -16.01
C LYS A 10 -2.14 8.90 -16.78
N ASP A 11 -0.83 8.96 -16.98
CA ASP A 11 -0.07 7.98 -17.78
C ASP A 11 0.86 7.14 -16.90
N GLU A 12 0.85 7.34 -15.56
CA GLU A 12 1.70 6.60 -14.63
C GLU A 12 1.26 5.13 -14.55
N GLN A 13 2.24 4.24 -14.54
CA GLN A 13 2.03 2.82 -14.33
C GLN A 13 2.68 2.40 -13.02
N PHE A 14 1.87 1.99 -12.05
CA PHE A 14 2.33 1.51 -10.76
C PHE A 14 2.67 0.02 -10.84
N CYS A 15 3.94 -0.29 -11.04
CA CYS A 15 4.49 -1.65 -10.98
C CYS A 15 5.26 -1.78 -9.67
N GLY A 16 4.57 -1.99 -8.55
CA GLY A 16 5.17 -1.91 -7.22
C GLY A 16 4.91 -3.09 -6.32
N MET A 17 5.68 -3.13 -5.23
CA MET A 17 5.50 -4.06 -4.11
C MET A 17 5.42 -3.26 -2.80
N THR A 18 4.63 -3.74 -1.86
CA THR A 18 4.66 -3.27 -0.47
C THR A 18 5.78 -3.99 0.26
N TRP A 19 6.77 -3.23 0.73
CA TRP A 19 7.99 -3.74 1.35
C TRP A 19 8.06 -3.40 2.85
N GLY A 20 8.56 -4.34 3.63
CA GLY A 20 9.01 -4.09 5.00
C GLY A 20 7.95 -4.23 6.08
N TRP A 21 6.72 -4.64 5.77
CA TRP A 21 5.58 -4.69 6.69
C TRP A 21 5.87 -5.36 8.04
N THR A 22 6.59 -6.47 8.06
CA THR A 22 6.95 -7.20 9.27
C THR A 22 8.16 -6.61 10.01
N GLY A 23 8.67 -5.46 9.57
CA GLY A 23 9.84 -4.81 10.12
C GLY A 23 9.65 -4.37 11.57
N VAL A 24 10.58 -4.78 12.41
CA VAL A 24 10.75 -4.29 13.77
C VAL A 24 12.14 -3.66 13.90
N ARG A 25 12.36 -2.91 14.97
CA ARG A 25 13.61 -2.21 15.21
C ARG A 25 14.84 -3.14 15.10
N GLY A 26 15.81 -2.75 14.28
CA GLY A 26 17.02 -3.51 13.98
C GLY A 26 16.90 -4.49 12.82
N THR A 27 15.73 -4.60 12.17
CA THR A 27 15.55 -5.51 11.02
C THR A 27 15.79 -4.84 9.67
N TRP A 28 15.85 -3.53 9.61
CA TRP A 28 16.21 -2.76 8.44
C TRP A 28 17.66 -2.24 8.56
N ALA A 29 18.13 -1.47 7.59
CA ALA A 29 19.49 -0.89 7.55
C ALA A 29 20.61 -1.94 7.66
N ASN A 30 20.45 -3.07 6.98
CA ASN A 30 21.43 -4.17 6.92
C ASN A 30 21.53 -4.75 5.52
N ALA A 31 22.48 -5.69 5.32
CA ALA A 31 22.74 -6.32 4.02
C ALA A 31 21.56 -7.17 3.50
N GLU A 32 20.81 -7.83 4.38
CA GLU A 32 19.65 -8.65 4.00
C GLU A 32 18.52 -7.76 3.44
N ALA A 33 18.23 -6.65 4.11
CA ALA A 33 17.25 -5.67 3.66
C ALA A 33 17.65 -4.98 2.34
N ALA A 34 18.95 -4.66 2.18
CA ALA A 34 19.49 -4.13 0.92
C ALA A 34 19.37 -5.15 -0.23
N HIS A 35 19.63 -6.44 0.04
CA HIS A 35 19.43 -7.52 -0.91
C HIS A 35 17.96 -7.68 -1.30
N SER A 36 17.06 -7.64 -0.33
CA SER A 36 15.61 -7.70 -0.57
C SER A 36 15.14 -6.59 -1.51
N LEU A 37 15.55 -5.33 -1.28
CA LEU A 37 15.24 -4.21 -2.16
C LEU A 37 15.83 -4.38 -3.58
N SER A 38 17.01 -5.00 -3.71
CA SER A 38 17.61 -5.26 -5.02
C SER A 38 16.75 -6.25 -5.84
N LYS A 39 16.11 -7.21 -5.18
CA LYS A 39 15.25 -8.20 -5.83
C LYS A 39 13.96 -7.60 -6.37
N LEU A 40 13.50 -6.44 -5.87
CA LEU A 40 12.38 -5.70 -6.47
C LEU A 40 12.72 -5.17 -7.86
N VAL A 41 13.96 -4.75 -8.08
CA VAL A 41 14.42 -4.32 -9.41
C VAL A 41 14.45 -5.50 -10.38
N ASP A 42 14.87 -6.68 -9.92
CA ASP A 42 14.84 -7.91 -10.72
C ASP A 42 13.40 -8.31 -11.12
N LEU A 43 12.41 -7.85 -10.36
CA LEU A 43 10.97 -8.06 -10.63
C LEU A 43 10.41 -7.07 -11.67
N ASN A 44 11.23 -6.15 -12.21
CA ASN A 44 10.79 -5.00 -13.01
C ASN A 44 9.85 -4.05 -12.27
N ALA A 45 9.99 -3.94 -10.95
CA ALA A 45 9.26 -2.93 -10.20
C ALA A 45 9.84 -1.52 -10.48
N ASN A 46 8.96 -0.53 -10.59
CA ASN A 46 9.34 0.90 -10.66
C ASN A 46 8.93 1.68 -9.41
N TRP A 47 8.08 1.08 -8.56
CA TRP A 47 7.62 1.63 -7.29
C TRP A 47 7.87 0.67 -6.13
N VAL A 48 7.99 1.24 -4.94
CA VAL A 48 7.93 0.50 -3.68
C VAL A 48 7.08 1.25 -2.66
N GLY A 49 6.14 0.54 -2.04
CA GLY A 49 5.42 1.00 -0.87
C GLY A 49 6.18 0.60 0.39
N ILE A 50 6.86 1.54 1.05
CA ILE A 50 7.57 1.25 2.30
C ILE A 50 6.56 1.32 3.44
N ALA A 51 6.15 0.14 3.95
CA ALA A 51 5.12 0.00 4.98
C ALA A 51 5.72 -0.39 6.33
N PHE A 52 5.30 0.29 7.38
CA PHE A 52 5.71 0.02 8.76
C PHE A 52 4.64 0.48 9.74
N CYS A 53 4.72 -0.02 10.98
CA CYS A 53 3.67 0.19 11.98
C CYS A 53 4.05 1.22 13.04
N ALA A 54 3.05 2.03 13.43
CA ALA A 54 2.90 2.59 14.77
C ALA A 54 1.90 1.73 15.55
N LEU A 55 1.88 1.82 16.86
CA LEU A 55 1.05 0.99 17.73
C LEU A 55 0.17 1.83 18.65
N GLN A 56 -1.10 1.46 18.75
CA GLN A 56 -1.98 1.84 19.84
C GLN A 56 -2.36 0.60 20.67
N ALA A 57 -2.64 0.76 21.97
CA ALA A 57 -2.78 -0.38 22.86
C ALA A 57 -4.02 -1.25 22.54
N THR A 58 -5.18 -0.63 22.37
CA THR A 58 -6.47 -1.27 22.02
C THR A 58 -7.16 -0.48 20.92
N ALA A 59 -8.21 -1.02 20.33
CA ALA A 59 -8.98 -0.31 19.28
C ALA A 59 -9.60 1.01 19.77
N GLN A 60 -9.79 1.19 21.08
CA GLN A 60 -10.34 2.40 21.72
C GLN A 60 -9.26 3.30 22.35
N SER A 61 -7.96 2.96 22.19
CA SER A 61 -6.87 3.83 22.66
C SER A 61 -6.67 4.99 21.72
N THR A 62 -6.43 6.18 22.27
CA THR A 62 -6.16 7.40 21.49
C THR A 62 -4.68 7.73 21.38
N GLU A 63 -3.83 7.09 22.20
CA GLU A 63 -2.38 7.26 22.13
C GLU A 63 -1.76 6.36 21.05
N ILE A 64 -1.13 6.96 20.05
CA ILE A 64 -0.39 6.26 18.99
C ILE A 64 1.11 6.41 19.28
N ARG A 65 1.78 5.28 19.46
CA ARG A 65 3.23 5.21 19.74
C ARG A 65 3.99 4.86 18.46
N PHE A 66 4.91 5.71 18.09
CA PHE A 66 5.82 5.54 16.96
C PHE A 66 7.25 5.93 17.38
N GLY A 67 8.26 5.43 16.66
CA GLY A 67 9.66 5.65 17.00
C GLY A 67 10.13 5.00 18.32
N ALA A 68 9.30 4.18 18.97
CA ALA A 68 9.59 3.45 20.19
C ALA A 68 9.62 1.93 19.94
N GLN A 69 10.25 1.14 20.81
CA GLN A 69 10.20 -0.33 20.71
C GLN A 69 8.75 -0.83 20.64
N PRO A 70 8.42 -1.82 19.77
CA PRO A 70 9.30 -2.56 18.85
C PRO A 70 9.39 -1.95 17.44
N THR A 71 8.79 -0.79 17.17
CA THR A 71 8.68 -0.24 15.82
C THR A 71 10.05 0.19 15.25
N VAL A 72 10.19 0.16 13.93
CA VAL A 72 11.38 0.66 13.24
C VAL A 72 11.67 2.12 13.60
N THR A 73 12.94 2.50 13.55
CA THR A 73 13.38 3.87 13.84
C THR A 73 13.24 4.78 12.62
N ASP A 74 13.22 6.09 12.85
CA ASP A 74 13.26 7.07 11.76
C ASP A 74 14.50 6.90 10.87
N ASP A 75 15.65 6.55 11.44
CA ASP A 75 16.87 6.29 10.69
C ASP A 75 16.76 5.06 9.79
N GLU A 76 16.09 4.00 10.25
CA GLU A 76 15.79 2.83 9.43
C GLU A 76 14.82 3.18 8.29
N VAL A 77 13.80 3.99 8.56
CA VAL A 77 12.86 4.46 7.53
C VAL A 77 13.61 5.31 6.49
N ARG A 78 14.44 6.26 6.91
CA ARG A 78 15.27 7.08 6.00
C ARG A 78 16.22 6.22 5.18
N TRP A 79 16.85 5.24 5.81
CA TRP A 79 17.73 4.29 5.14
C TRP A 79 16.97 3.53 4.04
N ALA A 80 15.80 2.97 4.33
CA ALA A 80 15.00 2.23 3.37
C ALA A 80 14.59 3.09 2.16
N ILE A 81 14.18 4.35 2.40
CA ILE A 81 13.86 5.30 1.34
C ILE A 81 15.07 5.55 0.43
N ARG A 82 16.25 5.83 1.03
CA ARG A 82 17.48 6.11 0.27
C ARG A 82 17.96 4.89 -0.53
N GLU A 83 17.89 3.69 0.07
CA GLU A 83 18.25 2.45 -0.59
C GLU A 83 17.33 2.12 -1.78
N ALA A 84 16.02 2.33 -1.62
CA ALA A 84 15.07 2.17 -2.71
C ALA A 84 15.35 3.16 -3.85
N LYS A 85 15.52 4.44 -3.53
CA LYS A 85 15.81 5.49 -4.52
C LYS A 85 17.16 5.29 -5.22
N ALA A 86 18.19 4.82 -4.50
CA ALA A 86 19.49 4.50 -5.09
C ALA A 86 19.41 3.37 -6.14
N ARG A 87 18.35 2.55 -6.10
CA ARG A 87 18.04 1.51 -7.08
C ARG A 87 17.08 1.96 -8.19
N GLY A 88 16.72 3.24 -8.22
CA GLY A 88 15.81 3.82 -9.21
C GLY A 88 14.32 3.60 -8.93
N LEU A 89 13.96 3.09 -7.75
CA LEU A 89 12.56 2.92 -7.36
C LEU A 89 11.97 4.25 -6.90
N MET A 90 10.75 4.54 -7.33
CA MET A 90 9.90 5.58 -6.76
C MET A 90 9.30 5.07 -5.43
N VAL A 91 9.16 5.97 -4.46
CA VAL A 91 8.77 5.59 -3.10
C VAL A 91 7.40 6.15 -2.73
N CYS A 92 6.48 5.25 -2.35
CA CYS A 92 5.31 5.58 -1.56
C CYS A 92 5.59 5.26 -0.09
N LEU A 93 5.71 6.28 0.76
CA LEU A 93 5.83 6.05 2.21
C LEU A 93 4.46 5.71 2.79
N LYS A 94 4.34 4.59 3.50
CA LYS A 94 3.08 4.06 4.02
C LYS A 94 3.17 3.79 5.52
N PRO A 95 3.14 4.84 6.37
CA PRO A 95 3.03 4.66 7.81
C PRO A 95 1.64 4.17 8.19
N VAL A 96 1.54 3.09 8.96
CA VAL A 96 0.28 2.43 9.32
C VAL A 96 0.15 2.36 10.84
N VAL A 97 -1.04 2.59 11.38
CA VAL A 97 -1.33 2.30 12.77
C VAL A 97 -1.90 0.89 12.92
N ASN A 98 -1.37 0.13 13.87
CA ASN A 98 -1.88 -1.18 14.27
C ASN A 98 -2.26 -1.20 15.74
N VAL A 99 -3.08 -2.17 16.12
CA VAL A 99 -3.48 -2.38 17.51
C VAL A 99 -2.59 -3.47 18.14
N ALA A 100 -1.99 -3.17 19.29
CA ALA A 100 -1.00 -4.02 19.91
C ALA A 100 -1.57 -5.35 20.46
N ASP A 101 -2.87 -5.39 20.72
CA ASP A 101 -3.58 -6.61 21.18
C ASP A 101 -3.95 -7.57 20.04
N GLY A 102 -3.61 -7.23 18.78
CA GLY A 102 -3.93 -8.04 17.59
C GLY A 102 -5.27 -7.74 16.95
N THR A 103 -6.07 -6.82 17.51
CA THR A 103 -7.31 -6.36 16.88
C THR A 103 -7.00 -5.71 15.53
N TRP A 104 -7.72 -6.07 14.47
CA TRP A 104 -7.54 -5.44 13.17
C TRP A 104 -7.87 -3.94 13.23
N ARG A 105 -7.02 -3.11 12.64
CA ARG A 105 -7.13 -1.64 12.64
C ARG A 105 -8.48 -1.11 12.14
N ALA A 106 -9.18 -1.86 11.31
CA ALA A 106 -10.51 -1.52 10.83
C ALA A 106 -11.55 -1.36 11.95
N PHE A 107 -11.29 -1.93 13.14
CA PHE A 107 -12.15 -1.81 14.33
C PHE A 107 -11.76 -0.65 15.25
N ILE A 108 -10.72 0.13 14.93
CA ILE A 108 -10.44 1.37 15.65
C ILE A 108 -11.65 2.29 15.50
N GLY A 109 -12.30 2.59 16.63
CA GLY A 109 -13.55 3.32 16.61
C GLY A 109 -13.95 3.86 18.00
N PHE A 110 -14.69 4.95 17.98
CA PHE A 110 -15.17 5.68 19.14
C PHE A 110 -16.64 6.04 18.92
N PHE A 111 -17.29 6.57 19.94
CA PHE A 111 -18.65 7.11 19.82
C PHE A 111 -18.70 8.21 18.74
N ASP A 112 -19.79 8.27 18.00
CA ASP A 112 -19.97 9.30 16.95
C ASP A 112 -20.07 10.71 17.54
N GLU A 113 -20.67 10.84 18.74
CA GLU A 113 -20.72 12.05 19.53
C GLU A 113 -19.79 11.92 20.74
N GLU A 114 -19.28 13.04 21.23
CA GLU A 114 -18.43 13.06 22.42
C GLU A 114 -19.21 12.63 23.66
N VAL A 115 -18.67 11.66 24.40
CA VAL A 115 -19.20 11.18 25.68
C VAL A 115 -18.22 11.60 26.77
N PRO A 116 -18.64 12.35 27.80
CA PRO A 116 -17.75 12.80 28.87
C PRO A 116 -17.04 11.63 29.57
N GLY A 117 -15.72 11.69 29.59
CA GLY A 117 -14.87 10.66 30.22
C GLY A 117 -14.52 9.46 29.34
N GLU A 118 -15.07 9.38 28.14
CA GLU A 118 -14.73 8.34 27.16
C GLU A 118 -13.73 8.85 26.11
N PRO A 119 -12.91 7.98 25.52
CA PRO A 119 -12.03 8.32 24.41
C PRO A 119 -12.85 8.83 23.21
N SER A 120 -12.33 9.83 22.51
CA SER A 120 -13.03 10.48 21.39
C SER A 120 -12.30 10.37 20.06
N TRP A 121 -13.04 10.54 18.97
CA TRP A 121 -12.47 10.72 17.63
C TRP A 121 -11.53 11.94 17.57
N ALA A 122 -11.84 13.02 18.25
CA ALA A 122 -11.03 14.23 18.29
C ALA A 122 -9.64 13.95 18.88
N ASP A 123 -9.58 13.24 20.03
CA ASP A 123 -8.31 12.85 20.67
C ASP A 123 -7.50 11.92 19.79
N TRP A 124 -8.18 10.93 19.18
CA TRP A 124 -7.52 9.98 18.29
C TRP A 124 -6.95 10.67 17.06
N PHE A 125 -7.74 11.51 16.35
CA PHE A 125 -7.27 12.23 15.17
C PHE A 125 -6.16 13.22 15.51
N ALA A 126 -6.17 13.85 16.70
CA ALA A 126 -5.06 14.68 17.15
C ALA A 126 -3.75 13.87 17.28
N SER A 127 -3.82 12.64 17.82
CA SER A 127 -2.67 11.74 17.92
C SER A 127 -2.24 11.21 16.54
N TYR A 128 -3.20 10.82 15.72
CA TYR A 128 -2.94 10.29 14.37
C TYR A 128 -2.35 11.37 13.44
N THR A 129 -2.81 12.62 13.56
CA THR A 129 -2.23 13.76 12.83
C THR A 129 -0.77 13.97 13.21
N ARG A 130 -0.42 13.96 14.50
CA ARG A 130 0.99 14.06 14.93
C ARG A 130 1.87 12.98 14.32
N PHE A 131 1.37 11.73 14.31
CA PHE A 131 2.04 10.59 13.70
C PHE A 131 2.27 10.80 12.21
N LEU A 132 1.23 11.15 11.46
CA LEU A 132 1.33 11.32 10.00
C LEU A 132 2.14 12.55 9.60
N VAL A 133 2.02 13.68 10.29
CA VAL A 133 2.82 14.88 10.02
C VAL A 133 4.29 14.62 10.28
N HIS A 134 4.65 13.81 11.29
CA HIS A 134 6.03 13.40 11.53
C HIS A 134 6.61 12.69 10.31
N TYR A 135 5.93 11.66 9.80
CA TYR A 135 6.40 10.93 8.62
C TYR A 135 6.23 11.67 7.30
N ALA A 136 5.29 12.61 7.22
CA ALA A 136 5.18 13.53 6.08
C ALA A 136 6.43 14.45 5.96
N ARG A 137 6.98 14.89 7.07
CA ARG A 137 8.26 15.64 7.10
C ARG A 137 9.42 14.76 6.61
N ILE A 138 9.52 13.53 7.08
CA ILE A 138 10.53 12.57 6.59
C ILE A 138 10.34 12.32 5.09
N ALA A 139 9.10 12.12 4.63
CA ALA A 139 8.82 11.95 3.21
C ALA A 139 9.26 13.15 2.36
N GLU A 140 9.06 14.39 2.85
CA GLU A 140 9.54 15.60 2.17
C GLU A 140 11.06 15.73 2.21
N GLU A 141 11.70 15.47 3.35
CA GLU A 141 13.16 15.55 3.49
C GLU A 141 13.86 14.54 2.57
N GLU A 142 13.36 13.32 2.48
CA GLU A 142 13.87 12.24 1.65
C GLU A 142 13.30 12.25 0.20
N LYS A 143 12.43 13.23 -0.11
CA LYS A 143 11.82 13.40 -1.45
C LYS A 143 11.07 12.16 -1.94
N CYS A 144 10.27 11.55 -1.07
CA CYS A 144 9.32 10.51 -1.50
C CYS A 144 8.35 11.08 -2.53
N GLU A 145 7.96 10.29 -3.51
CA GLU A 145 7.02 10.68 -4.55
C GLU A 145 5.58 10.69 -4.03
N MET A 146 5.25 9.79 -3.10
CA MET A 146 3.89 9.63 -2.56
C MET A 146 3.91 9.35 -1.05
N LEU A 147 2.86 9.79 -0.37
CA LEU A 147 2.55 9.45 1.02
C LEU A 147 1.14 8.85 1.08
N CYS A 148 1.02 7.67 1.68
CA CYS A 148 -0.25 7.05 2.02
C CYS A 148 -0.67 7.46 3.43
N VAL A 149 -1.77 8.22 3.56
CA VAL A 149 -2.19 8.82 4.84
C VAL A 149 -3.05 7.91 5.71
N GLY A 150 -3.30 6.69 5.29
CA GLY A 150 -4.03 5.69 6.09
C GLY A 150 -4.24 4.40 5.33
N CYS A 151 -4.47 3.32 6.08
CA CYS A 151 -4.64 1.99 5.53
C CYS A 151 -5.81 1.30 6.24
N GLU A 152 -6.88 1.01 5.50
CA GLU A 152 -8.03 0.19 5.95
C GLU A 152 -8.68 0.67 7.26
N MET A 153 -8.87 1.98 7.40
CA MET A 153 -9.40 2.62 8.61
C MET A 153 -10.94 2.69 8.60
N VAL A 154 -11.60 1.54 8.34
CA VAL A 154 -13.02 1.39 7.98
C VAL A 154 -13.99 2.20 8.85
N GLN A 155 -13.83 2.20 10.19
CA GLN A 155 -14.73 2.95 11.07
C GLN A 155 -14.55 4.45 10.97
N SER A 156 -13.36 4.91 10.58
CA SER A 156 -13.07 6.34 10.42
C SER A 156 -13.40 6.88 9.03
N ASP A 157 -13.68 6.04 8.03
CA ASP A 157 -13.90 6.48 6.63
C ASP A 157 -15.02 7.52 6.50
N LYS A 158 -16.04 7.45 7.37
CA LYS A 158 -17.13 8.41 7.43
C LYS A 158 -16.76 9.77 8.06
N ARG A 159 -15.59 9.90 8.70
CA ARG A 159 -15.13 11.10 9.43
C ARG A 159 -14.50 12.13 8.48
N SER A 160 -15.28 12.61 7.52
CA SER A 160 -14.81 13.49 6.45
C SER A 160 -14.16 14.78 6.94
N VAL A 161 -14.68 15.39 8.00
CA VAL A 161 -14.14 16.65 8.55
C VAL A 161 -12.75 16.45 9.11
N GLU A 162 -12.56 15.39 9.88
CA GLU A 162 -11.31 15.07 10.55
C GLU A 162 -10.24 14.62 9.53
N TRP A 163 -10.62 13.80 8.55
CA TRP A 163 -9.69 13.40 7.47
C TRP A 163 -9.23 14.60 6.65
N ARG A 164 -10.12 15.53 6.30
CA ARG A 164 -9.76 16.75 5.57
C ARG A 164 -8.81 17.65 6.36
N ALA A 165 -9.07 17.82 7.67
CA ALA A 165 -8.20 18.58 8.55
C ALA A 165 -6.79 17.94 8.63
N LEU A 166 -6.71 16.62 8.83
CA LEU A 166 -5.45 15.86 8.84
C LEU A 166 -4.69 16.01 7.52
N ILE A 167 -5.37 15.84 6.39
CA ILE A 167 -4.73 15.95 5.07
C ILE A 167 -4.22 17.39 4.84
N ALA A 168 -4.92 18.40 5.31
CA ALA A 168 -4.45 19.78 5.24
C ALA A 168 -3.15 20.00 6.03
N GLU A 169 -3.03 19.43 7.23
CA GLU A 169 -1.80 19.46 8.03
C GLU A 169 -0.64 18.70 7.34
N VAL A 170 -0.92 17.54 6.74
CA VAL A 170 0.07 16.80 5.95
C VAL A 170 0.55 17.65 4.77
N ARG A 171 -0.36 18.29 4.03
CA ARG A 171 -0.01 19.11 2.86
C ARG A 171 0.75 20.39 3.23
N ALA A 172 0.62 20.87 4.45
CA ALA A 172 1.39 22.03 4.92
C ALA A 172 2.91 21.74 5.01
N VAL A 173 3.29 20.46 5.11
CA VAL A 173 4.68 20.02 5.25
C VAL A 173 5.17 19.10 4.11
N TYR A 174 4.27 18.54 3.31
CA TYR A 174 4.59 17.60 2.23
C TYR A 174 3.84 17.96 0.94
N PRO A 175 4.54 18.46 -0.09
CA PRO A 175 3.95 18.88 -1.36
C PRO A 175 3.78 17.74 -2.38
N GLY A 176 4.26 16.53 -2.07
CA GLY A 176 4.18 15.36 -2.94
C GLY A 176 2.76 14.81 -3.07
N LEU A 177 2.63 13.66 -3.74
CA LEU A 177 1.34 13.00 -3.94
C LEU A 177 0.82 12.40 -2.63
N VAL A 178 -0.48 12.52 -2.41
CA VAL A 178 -1.18 11.96 -1.25
C VAL A 178 -2.23 10.97 -1.73
N THR A 179 -2.25 9.79 -1.11
CA THR A 179 -3.27 8.76 -1.32
C THR A 179 -3.76 8.20 0.03
N TYR A 180 -4.87 7.47 0.00
CA TYR A 180 -5.41 6.70 1.11
C TYR A 180 -5.70 5.29 0.65
N ASN A 181 -5.21 4.28 1.37
CA ASN A 181 -5.47 2.87 1.10
C ASN A 181 -6.82 2.47 1.73
N CYS A 182 -7.89 2.61 0.98
CA CYS A 182 -9.21 2.17 1.41
C CYS A 182 -9.25 0.64 1.53
N ASP A 183 -9.99 0.10 2.51
CA ASP A 183 -10.28 -1.33 2.53
C ASP A 183 -11.17 -1.72 1.34
N LYS A 184 -11.03 -2.95 0.85
CA LYS A 184 -11.90 -3.48 -0.21
C LYS A 184 -13.38 -3.34 0.16
N TYR A 185 -14.22 -3.08 -0.82
CA TYR A 185 -15.68 -2.88 -0.67
C TYR A 185 -16.10 -1.57 0.05
N GLN A 186 -15.16 -0.68 0.42
CA GLN A 186 -15.47 0.55 1.15
C GLN A 186 -15.30 1.82 0.31
N GLU A 187 -14.85 1.74 -0.94
CA GLU A 187 -14.43 2.88 -1.75
C GLU A 187 -15.55 3.90 -1.98
N ASP A 188 -16.80 3.47 -2.02
CA ASP A 188 -17.99 4.32 -2.15
C ASP A 188 -18.41 5.03 -0.85
N ARG A 189 -17.89 4.57 0.30
CA ARG A 189 -18.14 5.16 1.62
C ARG A 189 -17.24 6.36 1.94
N VAL A 190 -16.08 6.42 1.32
CA VAL A 190 -15.15 7.55 1.48
C VAL A 190 -15.70 8.75 0.70
N THR A 191 -16.10 9.80 1.43
CA THR A 191 -16.71 11.01 0.86
C THR A 191 -15.72 12.17 0.69
N TRP A 192 -14.44 11.94 0.93
CA TRP A 192 -13.37 12.92 0.91
C TRP A 192 -12.24 12.57 -0.06
N TRP A 193 -12.52 11.78 -1.09
CA TRP A 193 -11.57 11.45 -2.15
C TRP A 193 -11.01 12.70 -2.87
N ASP A 194 -11.76 13.80 -2.91
CA ASP A 194 -11.29 15.06 -3.47
C ASP A 194 -10.09 15.66 -2.71
N ALA A 195 -9.89 15.31 -1.43
CA ALA A 195 -8.77 15.79 -0.61
C ALA A 195 -7.44 15.12 -0.93
N VAL A 196 -7.42 13.91 -1.50
CA VAL A 196 -6.22 13.19 -1.96
C VAL A 196 -5.97 13.39 -3.46
N ASP A 197 -4.79 13.02 -3.95
CA ASP A 197 -4.45 13.16 -5.37
C ASP A 197 -4.84 11.93 -6.19
N ILE A 198 -4.77 10.74 -5.60
CA ILE A 198 -5.04 9.45 -6.22
C ILE A 198 -5.93 8.63 -5.30
N ILE A 199 -6.93 7.95 -5.87
CA ILE A 199 -7.72 6.94 -5.16
C ILE A 199 -6.92 5.65 -5.11
N SER A 200 -6.83 5.02 -3.94
CA SER A 200 -6.27 3.67 -3.84
C SER A 200 -7.06 2.77 -2.89
N SER A 201 -7.00 1.49 -3.12
CA SER A 201 -7.76 0.49 -2.37
C SER A 201 -7.01 -0.82 -2.24
N SER A 202 -7.46 -1.67 -1.31
CA SER A 202 -7.03 -3.06 -1.21
C SER A 202 -7.80 -3.94 -2.20
N GLY A 203 -7.08 -4.76 -2.97
CA GLY A 203 -7.64 -5.64 -3.99
C GLY A 203 -7.45 -7.12 -3.65
N TYR A 204 -8.09 -7.60 -2.59
CA TYR A 204 -8.09 -9.01 -2.20
C TYR A 204 -9.41 -9.68 -2.58
N TYR A 205 -9.69 -9.74 -3.88
CA TYR A 205 -10.94 -10.34 -4.36
C TYR A 205 -10.72 -11.82 -4.72
N PRO A 206 -11.73 -12.69 -4.44
CA PRO A 206 -11.69 -14.06 -4.88
C PRO A 206 -11.50 -14.17 -6.41
N MET A 207 -10.77 -15.19 -6.84
CA MET A 207 -10.58 -15.49 -8.26
C MET A 207 -11.94 -15.58 -8.99
N GLY A 208 -12.05 -14.95 -10.15
CA GLY A 208 -13.28 -14.85 -10.93
C GLY A 208 -14.30 -13.80 -10.45
N GLN A 209 -14.00 -13.03 -9.39
CA GLN A 209 -14.91 -11.98 -8.90
C GLN A 209 -14.43 -10.55 -9.22
N TRP A 210 -13.29 -10.40 -9.86
CA TRP A 210 -12.66 -9.10 -10.15
C TRP A 210 -13.55 -8.19 -10.99
N ASP A 211 -14.19 -8.68 -12.05
CA ASP A 211 -15.02 -7.86 -12.95
C ASP A 211 -16.12 -7.10 -12.20
N ALA A 212 -16.86 -7.79 -11.32
CA ALA A 212 -17.93 -7.16 -10.54
C ALA A 212 -17.43 -6.07 -9.58
N GLN A 213 -16.23 -6.27 -9.01
CA GLN A 213 -15.64 -5.27 -8.12
C GLN A 213 -15.06 -4.10 -8.89
N LEU A 214 -14.44 -4.34 -10.02
CA LEU A 214 -13.96 -3.28 -10.90
C LEU A 214 -15.10 -2.39 -11.41
N ASP A 215 -16.27 -2.96 -11.77
CA ASP A 215 -17.44 -2.18 -12.16
C ASP A 215 -17.91 -1.24 -11.03
N ARG A 216 -17.90 -1.71 -9.78
CA ARG A 216 -18.24 -0.91 -8.59
C ARG A 216 -17.24 0.21 -8.36
N ILE A 217 -15.94 -0.10 -8.42
CA ILE A 217 -14.85 0.88 -8.21
C ILE A 217 -14.84 1.92 -9.35
N GLU A 218 -15.10 1.50 -10.61
CA GLU A 218 -15.13 2.41 -11.75
C GLU A 218 -16.16 3.53 -11.56
N ALA A 219 -17.30 3.23 -10.94
CA ALA A 219 -18.31 4.25 -10.64
C ALA A 219 -17.75 5.33 -9.70
N VAL A 220 -16.94 4.96 -8.71
CA VAL A 220 -16.25 5.90 -7.81
C VAL A 220 -15.19 6.69 -8.57
N VAL A 221 -14.33 6.02 -9.33
CA VAL A 221 -13.24 6.64 -10.11
C VAL A 221 -13.79 7.68 -11.09
N ARG A 222 -14.87 7.35 -11.79
CA ARG A 222 -15.53 8.27 -12.72
C ARG A 222 -16.18 9.45 -12.02
N ARG A 223 -16.86 9.23 -10.88
CA ARG A 223 -17.48 10.29 -10.09
C ARG A 223 -16.45 11.29 -9.59
N GLU A 224 -15.34 10.80 -9.06
CA GLU A 224 -14.28 11.63 -8.49
C GLU A 224 -13.33 12.21 -9.56
N ASN A 225 -13.34 11.64 -10.78
CA ASN A 225 -12.45 12.03 -11.88
C ASN A 225 -10.96 12.04 -11.47
N LYS A 226 -10.53 11.00 -10.77
CA LYS A 226 -9.17 10.84 -10.25
C LYS A 226 -8.53 9.54 -10.73
N PRO A 227 -7.19 9.48 -10.86
CA PRO A 227 -6.47 8.25 -11.12
C PRO A 227 -6.69 7.22 -9.99
N PHE A 228 -6.50 5.94 -10.33
CA PHE A 228 -6.72 4.83 -9.39
C PHE A 228 -5.63 3.76 -9.55
N PHE A 229 -5.17 3.21 -8.43
CA PHE A 229 -4.36 1.99 -8.37
C PHE A 229 -4.69 1.15 -7.13
N PHE A 230 -4.33 -0.12 -7.14
CA PHE A 230 -4.42 -0.96 -5.95
C PHE A 230 -3.17 -0.79 -5.07
N MET A 231 -3.33 -0.20 -3.86
CA MET A 231 -2.25 0.00 -2.89
C MET A 231 -1.87 -1.30 -2.17
N GLU A 232 -2.76 -2.28 -2.17
CA GLU A 232 -2.51 -3.65 -1.76
C GLU A 232 -3.26 -4.62 -2.66
N SER A 233 -2.62 -5.71 -3.05
CA SER A 233 -3.24 -6.86 -3.70
C SER A 233 -2.33 -8.06 -3.55
N GLY A 234 -2.87 -9.19 -3.13
CA GLY A 234 -2.07 -10.38 -2.93
C GLY A 234 -2.92 -11.60 -2.61
N CYS A 235 -2.29 -12.75 -2.71
CA CYS A 235 -2.88 -14.04 -2.38
C CYS A 235 -1.80 -14.90 -1.72
N PRO A 236 -2.07 -15.52 -0.55
CA PRO A 236 -1.13 -16.44 0.05
C PRO A 236 -0.89 -17.68 -0.83
N SER A 237 0.30 -18.26 -0.73
CA SER A 237 0.67 -19.47 -1.45
C SER A 237 0.14 -20.73 -0.77
N ARG A 238 -1.18 -20.81 -0.57
CA ARG A 238 -1.87 -21.91 0.13
C ARG A 238 -3.05 -22.43 -0.65
N THR A 239 -3.35 -23.70 -0.54
CA THR A 239 -4.57 -24.30 -1.09
C THR A 239 -5.81 -23.63 -0.48
N GLY A 240 -6.73 -23.17 -1.33
CA GLY A 240 -7.96 -22.46 -0.95
C GLY A 240 -7.82 -20.95 -0.83
N SER A 241 -6.61 -20.39 -0.97
CA SER A 241 -6.36 -18.94 -0.86
C SER A 241 -6.98 -18.16 -2.02
N SER A 242 -7.08 -18.72 -3.21
CA SER A 242 -7.69 -18.05 -4.36
C SER A 242 -9.17 -17.68 -4.15
N ALA A 243 -9.87 -18.40 -3.28
CA ALA A 243 -11.24 -18.09 -2.89
C ALA A 243 -11.32 -17.12 -1.68
N ARG A 244 -10.26 -16.95 -0.91
CA ARG A 244 -10.18 -16.11 0.30
C ARG A 244 -8.80 -15.43 0.42
N PRO A 245 -8.40 -14.59 -0.55
CA PRO A 245 -7.03 -14.07 -0.63
C PRO A 245 -6.62 -13.15 0.52
N ASN A 246 -7.56 -12.60 1.27
CA ASN A 246 -7.29 -11.78 2.46
C ASN A 246 -7.29 -12.56 3.78
N ASP A 247 -7.50 -13.88 3.74
CA ASP A 247 -7.57 -14.71 4.96
C ASP A 247 -6.18 -15.27 5.29
N TRP A 248 -5.39 -14.49 6.04
CA TRP A 248 -4.06 -14.92 6.50
C TRP A 248 -4.12 -16.03 7.56
N THR A 249 -5.30 -16.35 8.09
CA THR A 249 -5.51 -17.42 9.07
C THR A 249 -5.88 -18.75 8.42
N LEU A 250 -6.13 -18.75 7.10
CA LEU A 250 -6.44 -19.96 6.36
C LEU A 250 -5.31 -20.98 6.51
N THR A 251 -5.65 -22.19 6.92
CA THR A 251 -4.74 -23.32 6.94
C THR A 251 -4.90 -24.15 5.68
N GLY A 252 -3.80 -24.39 4.98
CA GLY A 252 -3.77 -25.20 3.74
C GLY A 252 -2.35 -25.65 3.44
N ALA A 253 -2.18 -26.64 2.57
CA ALA A 253 -0.87 -27.00 2.08
C ALA A 253 -0.31 -25.86 1.20
N PRO A 254 1.02 -25.68 1.16
CA PRO A 254 1.64 -24.74 0.23
C PRO A 254 1.19 -25.00 -1.22
N SER A 255 0.87 -23.93 -1.96
CA SER A 255 0.39 -23.99 -3.34
C SER A 255 0.80 -22.74 -4.12
N GLU A 256 2.01 -22.73 -4.63
CA GLU A 256 2.51 -21.65 -5.48
C GLU A 256 1.76 -21.52 -6.81
N HIS A 257 1.19 -22.63 -7.32
CA HIS A 257 0.35 -22.60 -8.52
C HIS A 257 -0.94 -21.84 -8.31
N GLU A 258 -1.64 -22.08 -7.20
CA GLU A 258 -2.89 -21.37 -6.88
C GLU A 258 -2.65 -19.86 -6.71
N GLN A 259 -1.55 -19.49 -6.05
CA GLN A 259 -1.11 -18.11 -5.96
C GLN A 259 -0.88 -17.50 -7.36
N ALA A 260 -0.17 -18.19 -8.23
CA ALA A 260 0.14 -17.71 -9.58
C ALA A 260 -1.10 -17.58 -10.46
N GLU A 261 -2.06 -18.51 -10.35
CA GLU A 261 -3.34 -18.44 -11.09
C GLU A 261 -4.18 -17.26 -10.63
N TRP A 262 -4.22 -16.98 -9.32
CA TRP A 262 -4.89 -15.81 -8.79
C TRP A 262 -4.30 -14.50 -9.35
N TYR A 263 -2.96 -14.37 -9.43
CA TYR A 263 -2.31 -13.20 -10.02
C TYR A 263 -2.63 -13.08 -11.52
N ARG A 264 -2.69 -14.17 -12.28
CA ARG A 264 -3.09 -14.14 -13.70
C ARG A 264 -4.50 -13.62 -13.86
N ASP A 265 -5.47 -14.17 -13.11
CA ASP A 265 -6.88 -13.75 -13.15
C ASP A 265 -7.02 -12.25 -12.84
N MET A 266 -6.35 -11.77 -11.80
CA MET A 266 -6.30 -10.35 -11.44
C MET A 266 -5.75 -9.50 -12.58
N PHE A 267 -4.57 -9.83 -13.12
CA PHE A 267 -3.92 -9.04 -14.16
C PHE A 267 -4.72 -9.04 -15.47
N ASP A 268 -5.21 -10.19 -15.91
CA ASP A 268 -5.98 -10.34 -17.13
C ASP A 268 -7.32 -9.58 -17.07
N THR A 269 -7.92 -9.52 -15.89
CA THR A 269 -9.16 -8.78 -15.69
C THR A 269 -8.93 -7.29 -15.58
N CYS A 270 -7.93 -6.86 -14.82
CA CYS A 270 -7.56 -5.45 -14.68
C CYS A 270 -7.02 -4.86 -15.99
N ALA A 271 -6.35 -5.63 -16.84
CA ALA A 271 -5.85 -5.15 -18.14
C ALA A 271 -6.98 -4.68 -19.08
N LYS A 272 -8.21 -5.15 -18.89
CA LYS A 272 -9.40 -4.70 -19.64
C LYS A 272 -9.94 -3.35 -19.15
N ARG A 273 -9.38 -2.79 -18.08
CA ARG A 273 -9.83 -1.57 -17.39
C ARG A 273 -8.70 -0.52 -17.42
N PRO A 274 -8.59 0.32 -18.46
CA PRO A 274 -7.47 1.26 -18.64
C PRO A 274 -7.34 2.29 -17.50
N TRP A 275 -8.39 2.48 -16.69
CA TRP A 275 -8.37 3.35 -15.53
C TRP A 275 -7.64 2.73 -14.31
N VAL A 276 -7.36 1.42 -14.30
CA VAL A 276 -6.53 0.76 -13.28
C VAL A 276 -5.07 0.96 -13.65
N GLN A 277 -4.41 1.91 -12.97
CA GLN A 277 -3.03 2.29 -13.30
C GLN A 277 -1.98 1.34 -12.73
N GLY A 278 -2.35 0.36 -11.92
CA GLY A 278 -1.43 -0.67 -11.43
C GLY A 278 -1.60 -1.05 -9.98
N PHE A 279 -0.49 -1.47 -9.39
CA PHE A 279 -0.51 -2.18 -8.11
C PHE A 279 0.73 -1.85 -7.27
N MET A 280 0.55 -1.85 -5.92
CA MET A 280 1.58 -2.11 -4.91
C MET A 280 1.25 -3.46 -4.29
N LEU A 281 1.80 -4.54 -4.84
CA LEU A 281 1.41 -5.90 -4.44
C LEU A 281 1.84 -6.21 -3.01
N TRP A 282 1.05 -6.97 -2.30
CA TRP A 282 1.27 -7.44 -0.95
C TRP A 282 1.80 -8.87 -0.97
N ASP A 283 2.92 -9.20 -0.28
CA ASP A 283 3.88 -8.28 0.31
C ASP A 283 5.32 -8.76 0.00
N TRP A 284 6.30 -7.95 0.36
CA TRP A 284 7.71 -8.25 0.16
C TRP A 284 8.49 -7.93 1.45
N PRO A 285 8.97 -8.95 2.19
CA PRO A 285 9.63 -8.73 3.47
C PRO A 285 11.04 -8.14 3.31
N ALA A 286 11.50 -7.40 4.32
CA ALA A 286 12.86 -6.87 4.37
C ALA A 286 13.94 -7.97 4.44
N ARG A 287 13.59 -9.16 4.94
CA ARG A 287 14.42 -10.35 4.92
C ARG A 287 13.71 -11.45 4.13
N LEU A 288 14.27 -11.79 2.98
CA LEU A 288 13.78 -12.90 2.17
C LEU A 288 14.19 -14.25 2.76
N TYR A 289 13.35 -15.25 2.57
CA TYR A 289 13.70 -16.64 2.85
C TYR A 289 14.71 -17.18 1.82
N ALA A 290 15.34 -18.33 2.09
CA ALA A 290 16.21 -18.96 1.11
C ALA A 290 15.39 -19.47 -0.10
N LEU A 291 15.95 -19.41 -1.31
CA LEU A 291 15.23 -19.83 -2.51
C LEU A 291 14.76 -21.29 -2.44
N ASP A 292 15.53 -22.16 -1.80
CA ASP A 292 15.16 -23.57 -1.62
C ASP A 292 13.91 -23.76 -0.73
N ASP A 293 13.57 -22.76 0.10
CA ASP A 293 12.41 -22.77 0.97
C ASP A 293 11.16 -22.18 0.29
N ALA A 294 11.27 -21.67 -0.94
CA ALA A 294 10.19 -20.95 -1.61
C ALA A 294 8.92 -21.80 -1.80
N ALA A 295 9.08 -23.07 -2.18
CA ALA A 295 7.98 -24.00 -2.40
C ALA A 295 7.22 -24.36 -1.11
N ASP A 296 7.91 -24.34 0.04
CA ASP A 296 7.35 -24.64 1.36
C ASP A 296 6.79 -23.39 2.06
N ASN A 297 7.17 -22.18 1.58
CA ASN A 297 6.63 -20.94 2.11
C ASN A 297 5.20 -20.74 1.62
N ASP A 298 4.25 -20.66 2.55
CA ASP A 298 2.83 -20.59 2.29
C ASP A 298 2.22 -19.17 2.41
N ASP A 299 3.08 -18.16 2.52
CA ASP A 299 2.69 -16.76 2.75
C ASP A 299 2.51 -15.96 1.43
N TYR A 300 2.21 -14.66 1.56
CA TYR A 300 1.98 -13.74 0.43
C TYR A 300 3.21 -13.49 -0.43
N CYS A 301 4.42 -13.52 0.15
CA CYS A 301 5.66 -13.25 -0.58
C CYS A 301 5.82 -14.20 -1.78
N ILE A 302 6.07 -13.60 -2.95
CA ILE A 302 6.17 -14.34 -4.22
C ILE A 302 7.62 -14.70 -4.60
N TYR A 303 8.61 -14.31 -3.78
CA TYR A 303 10.02 -14.49 -4.08
C TYR A 303 10.38 -15.98 -4.30
N GLY A 304 10.96 -16.29 -5.46
CA GLY A 304 11.33 -17.65 -5.85
C GLY A 304 10.17 -18.58 -6.24
N LYS A 305 8.91 -18.09 -6.20
CA LYS A 305 7.70 -18.87 -6.53
C LYS A 305 7.27 -18.67 -7.98
N VAL A 306 6.38 -19.52 -8.47
CA VAL A 306 5.79 -19.41 -9.83
C VAL A 306 5.15 -18.02 -10.04
N ALA A 307 4.52 -17.45 -9.02
CA ALA A 307 3.91 -16.13 -9.08
C ALA A 307 4.91 -15.00 -9.36
N GLU A 308 6.17 -15.13 -8.96
CA GLU A 308 7.21 -14.13 -9.26
C GLU A 308 7.40 -13.95 -10.77
N ALA A 309 7.45 -15.05 -11.53
CA ALA A 309 7.58 -14.98 -12.98
C ALA A 309 6.34 -14.32 -13.64
N VAL A 310 5.14 -14.59 -13.12
CA VAL A 310 3.89 -13.96 -13.59
C VAL A 310 3.92 -12.46 -13.37
N VAL A 311 4.28 -12.00 -12.18
CA VAL A 311 4.38 -10.58 -11.84
C VAL A 311 5.47 -9.88 -12.67
N ARG A 312 6.65 -10.49 -12.78
CA ARG A 312 7.77 -9.96 -13.57
C ARG A 312 7.38 -9.74 -15.04
N GLN A 313 6.70 -10.71 -15.66
CA GLN A 313 6.22 -10.59 -17.03
C GLN A 313 5.21 -9.44 -17.15
N HIS A 314 4.21 -9.38 -16.28
CA HIS A 314 3.20 -8.32 -16.30
C HIS A 314 3.84 -6.92 -16.17
N TYR A 315 4.80 -6.75 -15.26
CA TYR A 315 5.48 -5.47 -15.08
C TYR A 315 6.35 -5.09 -16.28
N SER A 316 7.03 -6.07 -16.89
CA SER A 316 7.78 -5.84 -18.13
C SER A 316 6.88 -5.34 -19.27
N ASP A 317 5.74 -5.99 -19.48
CA ASP A 317 4.81 -5.64 -20.56
C ASP A 317 4.22 -4.22 -20.36
N ARG A 318 3.93 -3.82 -19.14
CA ARG A 318 3.41 -2.48 -18.83
C ARG A 318 4.43 -1.38 -19.03
N GLN A 319 5.70 -1.58 -18.68
CA GLN A 319 6.76 -0.61 -18.91
C GLN A 319 7.00 -0.39 -20.41
N HIS A 320 7.04 -1.45 -21.20
CA HIS A 320 7.17 -1.35 -22.67
C HIS A 320 5.97 -0.65 -23.35
N TYR A 321 4.79 -0.71 -22.75
CA TYR A 321 3.62 0.01 -23.26
C TYR A 321 3.75 1.53 -23.00
N SER A 322 4.21 1.93 -21.82
CA SER A 322 4.44 3.32 -21.44
C SER A 322 5.50 3.98 -22.35
N ASP A 323 6.63 3.31 -22.58
CA ASP A 323 7.72 3.81 -23.42
C ASP A 323 7.25 4.09 -24.86
N ARG A 324 6.45 3.19 -25.44
CA ARG A 324 5.90 3.36 -26.79
C ARG A 324 4.93 4.54 -26.92
N GLN A 325 4.18 4.86 -25.89
CA GLN A 325 3.30 6.04 -25.89
C GLN A 325 4.09 7.35 -25.82
N HIS A 326 5.17 7.38 -25.04
CA HIS A 326 6.04 8.56 -24.94
C HIS A 326 6.83 8.84 -26.22
N ASP A 327 7.31 7.83 -26.92
CA ASP A 327 8.00 7.97 -28.21
C ASP A 327 7.05 8.41 -29.34
N GLY A 328 5.81 7.90 -29.34
CA GLY A 328 4.78 8.32 -30.29
C GLY A 328 4.29 9.77 -30.12
N ALA A 329 4.41 10.31 -28.90
CA ALA A 329 4.08 11.71 -28.59
C ALA A 329 5.21 12.69 -28.92
N ARG A 330 6.47 12.23 -28.95
CA ARG A 330 7.65 13.03 -29.35
C ARG A 330 7.85 13.13 -30.87
N SER A 331 7.17 12.28 -31.62
CA SER A 331 7.27 12.22 -33.10
C SER A 331 6.11 12.89 -33.84
N ARG A 332 5.25 13.60 -33.12
CA ARG A 332 4.19 14.49 -33.67
C ARG A 332 4.41 15.91 -33.20
#